data_65040a3f177ce8874bb71cd88a9521f8
#
_entry.id   65040a3f177ce8874bb71cd88a9521f8
#
_cell.length_a   1.000
_cell.length_b   1.000
_cell.length_c   1.000
_cell.angle_alpha   90.00
_cell.angle_beta   90.00
_cell.angle_gamma   90.00
#
_symmetry.space_group_name_H-M   'P 1'
#
loop_
_entity.id
_entity.type
_entity.pdbx_description
1 polymer ?
#
loop_
_entity_poly.entity_id
_entity_poly.type
_entity_poly.pdbx_seq_one_letter_code
_entity_poly.pdbx_strand_id
1 'polypeptide(L)'
;MRHGFRILAWAFVVGYVAFVLYVTVFGRAETEEIKYNFMPFWSYVATYKGEGVNLMRGNYMNVLMFVPLGSMLWFAMKEKKWMRALVVCCIVSACVEALQLLLRRGFCEFDDVMHNALGGMIGFFVCSLLFRKRAVREESSSQNDYRDGE
;
A
#
# COMPACT_ATOMS: atom_id res chain seq x y z
N MET A 1 16.72 -2.02 15.50
CA MET A 1 15.42 -1.57 16.07
C MET A 1 15.00 -2.52 17.18
N ARG A 2 14.59 -2.01 18.34
CA ARG A 2 14.15 -2.81 19.49
C ARG A 2 12.95 -3.68 19.12
N HIS A 3 12.86 -4.90 19.67
CA HIS A 3 11.80 -5.88 19.36
C HIS A 3 10.39 -5.27 19.58
N GLY A 4 10.22 -4.51 20.67
CA GLY A 4 8.95 -3.83 20.99
C GLY A 4 8.48 -2.82 19.93
N PHE A 5 9.41 -2.08 19.31
CA PHE A 5 9.05 -1.16 18.23
C PHE A 5 8.42 -1.89 17.01
N ARG A 6 8.93 -3.08 16.69
CA ARG A 6 8.40 -3.86 15.57
C ARG A 6 7.03 -4.46 15.86
N ILE A 7 6.79 -4.89 17.11
CA ILE A 7 5.46 -5.34 17.51
C ILE A 7 4.45 -4.20 17.36
N LEU A 8 4.80 -3.02 17.85
CA LEU A 8 3.96 -1.83 17.67
C LEU A 8 3.72 -1.50 16.21
N ALA A 9 4.76 -1.55 15.36
CA ALA A 9 4.63 -1.31 13.93
C ALA A 9 3.68 -2.33 13.25
N TRP A 10 3.73 -3.61 13.62
CA TRP A 10 2.77 -4.61 13.14
C TRP A 10 1.34 -4.35 13.64
N ALA A 11 1.17 -3.89 14.87
CA ALA A 11 -0.14 -3.48 15.38
C ALA A 11 -0.74 -2.34 14.55
N PHE A 12 0.08 -1.35 14.16
CA PHE A 12 -0.35 -0.29 13.25
C PHE A 12 -0.71 -0.82 11.84
N VAL A 13 0.06 -1.77 11.30
CA VAL A 13 -0.28 -2.41 10.02
C VAL A 13 -1.65 -3.09 10.10
N VAL A 14 -1.90 -3.89 11.13
CA VAL A 14 -3.19 -4.59 11.32
C VAL A 14 -4.34 -3.58 11.48
N GLY A 15 -4.16 -2.57 12.33
CA GLY A 15 -5.16 -1.51 12.51
C GLY A 15 -5.46 -0.73 11.22
N TYR A 16 -4.41 -0.44 10.43
CA TYR A 16 -4.57 0.24 9.16
C TYR A 16 -5.27 -0.64 8.10
N VAL A 17 -4.95 -1.92 8.03
CA VAL A 17 -5.66 -2.87 7.15
C VAL A 17 -7.14 -2.96 7.52
N ALA A 18 -7.46 -3.03 8.82
CA ALA A 18 -8.84 -3.00 9.29
C ALA A 18 -9.56 -1.69 8.90
N PHE A 19 -8.89 -0.55 9.01
CA PHE A 19 -9.40 0.74 8.55
C PHE A 19 -9.66 0.77 7.04
N VAL A 20 -8.71 0.28 6.23
CA VAL A 20 -8.88 0.19 4.77
C VAL A 20 -10.08 -0.68 4.43
N LEU A 21 -10.20 -1.86 5.02
CA LEU A 21 -11.36 -2.75 4.84
C LEU A 21 -12.67 -2.06 5.22
N TYR A 22 -12.69 -1.34 6.34
CA TYR A 22 -13.88 -0.61 6.78
C TYR A 22 -14.30 0.44 5.74
N VAL A 23 -13.38 1.29 5.31
CA VAL A 23 -13.69 2.38 4.37
C VAL A 23 -14.05 1.86 2.98
N THR A 24 -13.33 0.85 2.48
CA THR A 24 -13.50 0.37 1.10
C THR A 24 -14.66 -0.60 0.93
N VAL A 25 -15.00 -1.36 1.96
CA VAL A 25 -16.09 -2.36 1.91
C VAL A 25 -17.35 -1.78 2.55
N PHE A 26 -17.27 -1.37 3.82
CA PHE A 26 -18.46 -0.94 4.54
C PHE A 26 -18.87 0.51 4.27
N GLY A 27 -17.93 1.36 3.82
CA GLY A 27 -18.21 2.73 3.38
C GLY A 27 -18.90 2.83 2.02
N ARG A 28 -19.01 1.73 1.27
CA ARG A 28 -19.69 1.68 -0.04
C ARG A 28 -21.13 1.17 0.12
N ALA A 29 -22.04 1.73 -0.70
CA ALA A 29 -23.41 1.24 -0.79
C ALA A 29 -23.46 -0.15 -1.41
N GLU A 30 -24.46 -0.94 -1.04
CA GLU A 30 -24.72 -2.23 -1.68
C GLU A 30 -25.18 -2.03 -3.11
N THR A 31 -24.76 -2.92 -4.00
CA THR A 31 -25.16 -2.95 -5.41
C THR A 31 -26.07 -4.13 -5.67
N GLU A 32 -27.11 -3.95 -6.47
CA GLU A 32 -28.04 -5.05 -6.82
C GLU A 32 -27.34 -6.12 -7.66
N GLU A 33 -26.38 -5.72 -8.49
CA GLU A 33 -25.66 -6.60 -9.39
C GLU A 33 -24.22 -6.82 -8.93
N ILE A 34 -23.74 -8.06 -9.12
CA ILE A 34 -22.32 -8.38 -8.96
C ILE A 34 -21.59 -7.85 -10.19
N LYS A 35 -20.65 -6.92 -9.97
CA LYS A 35 -19.86 -6.32 -11.04
C LYS A 35 -18.38 -6.63 -10.83
N TYR A 36 -17.74 -7.13 -11.87
CA TYR A 36 -16.31 -7.42 -11.87
C TYR A 36 -15.67 -7.13 -13.22
N ASN A 37 -14.42 -6.76 -13.23
CA ASN A 37 -13.64 -6.58 -14.42
C ASN A 37 -12.18 -7.04 -14.20
N PHE A 38 -11.79 -8.11 -14.86
CA PHE A 38 -10.44 -8.66 -14.77
C PHE A 38 -9.53 -8.25 -15.93
N MET A 39 -9.99 -7.37 -16.83
CA MET A 39 -9.18 -6.88 -17.94
C MET A 39 -8.16 -5.85 -17.42
N PRO A 40 -6.85 -6.10 -17.55
CA PRO A 40 -5.83 -5.14 -17.13
C PRO A 40 -5.95 -3.84 -17.92
N PHE A 41 -5.76 -2.71 -17.23
CA PHE A 41 -5.79 -1.36 -17.81
C PHE A 41 -7.14 -0.94 -18.43
N TRP A 42 -8.22 -1.64 -18.10
CA TRP A 42 -9.53 -1.34 -18.64
C TRP A 42 -10.00 0.09 -18.30
N SER A 43 -9.71 0.56 -17.09
CA SER A 43 -10.07 1.90 -16.61
C SER A 43 -9.42 3.00 -17.46
N TYR A 44 -8.20 2.77 -17.95
CA TYR A 44 -7.51 3.70 -18.85
C TYR A 44 -8.13 3.69 -20.25
N VAL A 45 -8.48 2.50 -20.76
CA VAL A 45 -9.15 2.35 -22.05
C VAL A 45 -10.52 3.02 -22.04
N ALA A 46 -11.32 2.79 -20.98
CA ALA A 46 -12.63 3.40 -20.80
C ALA A 46 -12.53 4.94 -20.70
N THR A 47 -11.54 5.44 -19.95
CA THR A 47 -11.28 6.89 -19.84
C THR A 47 -10.89 7.49 -21.20
N TYR A 48 -10.03 6.81 -21.96
CA TYR A 48 -9.65 7.27 -23.31
C TYR A 48 -10.84 7.34 -24.27
N LYS A 49 -11.80 6.43 -24.14
CA LYS A 49 -13.05 6.43 -24.89
C LYS A 49 -14.09 7.46 -24.41
N GLY A 50 -13.79 8.22 -23.36
CA GLY A 50 -14.70 9.20 -22.80
C GLY A 50 -15.75 8.63 -21.84
N GLU A 51 -15.64 7.35 -21.47
CA GLU A 51 -16.66 6.63 -20.69
C GLU A 51 -16.50 6.80 -19.15
N GLY A 52 -15.52 7.60 -18.67
CA GLY A 52 -15.38 7.65 -17.21
C GLY A 52 -14.31 8.52 -16.60
N VAL A 53 -14.56 9.82 -16.48
CA VAL A 53 -13.67 10.73 -15.70
C VAL A 53 -13.52 10.30 -14.25
N ASN A 54 -14.54 9.65 -13.65
CA ASN A 54 -14.53 9.20 -12.26
C ASN A 54 -13.66 7.95 -12.04
N LEU A 55 -13.35 7.14 -13.05
CA LEU A 55 -12.50 5.95 -12.96
C LEU A 55 -11.08 6.32 -12.53
N MET A 56 -10.51 7.35 -13.15
CA MET A 56 -9.17 7.82 -12.81
C MET A 56 -9.07 8.30 -11.36
N ARG A 57 -10.14 8.93 -10.83
CA ARG A 57 -10.19 9.33 -9.42
C ARG A 57 -10.12 8.11 -8.49
N GLY A 58 -10.82 7.02 -8.84
CA GLY A 58 -10.74 5.75 -8.11
C GLY A 58 -9.32 5.23 -8.08
N ASN A 59 -8.66 5.16 -9.24
CA ASN A 59 -7.28 4.70 -9.37
C ASN A 59 -6.30 5.49 -8.48
N TYR A 60 -6.39 6.83 -8.48
CA TYR A 60 -5.56 7.68 -7.60
C TYR A 60 -5.85 7.44 -6.12
N MET A 61 -7.11 7.28 -5.73
CA MET A 61 -7.46 7.00 -4.34
C MET A 61 -6.93 5.63 -3.87
N ASN A 62 -6.96 4.62 -4.72
CA ASN A 62 -6.39 3.31 -4.44
C ASN A 62 -4.87 3.40 -4.21
N VAL A 63 -4.15 4.10 -5.09
CA VAL A 63 -2.71 4.36 -4.88
C VAL A 63 -2.48 5.07 -3.54
N LEU A 64 -3.16 6.20 -3.30
CA LEU A 64 -2.95 7.01 -2.09
C LEU A 64 -3.24 6.22 -0.81
N MET A 65 -4.28 5.38 -0.81
CA MET A 65 -4.67 4.59 0.35
C MET A 65 -3.65 3.51 0.71
N PHE A 66 -2.88 3.00 -0.25
CA PHE A 66 -1.86 1.98 0.03
C PHE A 66 -0.47 2.55 0.32
N VAL A 67 -0.20 3.84 0.06
CA VAL A 67 1.09 4.48 0.43
C VAL A 67 1.39 4.36 1.94
N PRO A 68 0.45 4.65 2.87
CA PRO A 68 0.72 4.46 4.30
C PRO A 68 0.99 3.00 4.65
N LEU A 69 0.26 2.04 4.05
CA LEU A 69 0.47 0.62 4.29
C LEU A 69 1.91 0.20 3.93
N GLY A 70 2.39 0.59 2.75
CA GLY A 70 3.76 0.30 2.32
C GLY A 70 4.80 0.93 3.25
N SER A 71 4.56 2.16 3.70
CA SER A 71 5.41 2.85 4.67
C SER A 71 5.48 2.10 6.01
N MET A 72 4.33 1.68 6.54
CA MET A 72 4.26 0.89 7.78
C MET A 72 4.95 -0.45 7.66
N LEU A 73 4.80 -1.15 6.51
CA LEU A 73 5.49 -2.41 6.23
C LEU A 73 7.01 -2.24 6.25
N TRP A 74 7.53 -1.11 5.77
CA TRP A 74 8.96 -0.82 5.85
C TRP A 74 9.44 -0.79 7.31
N PHE A 75 8.69 -0.20 8.23
CA PHE A 75 9.03 -0.17 9.66
C PHE A 75 8.84 -1.52 10.34
N ALA A 76 7.77 -2.26 10.01
CA ALA A 76 7.42 -3.51 10.64
C ALA A 76 8.36 -4.68 10.27
N MET A 77 8.84 -4.73 9.03
CA MET A 77 9.66 -5.83 8.53
C MET A 77 11.10 -5.78 9.07
N LYS A 78 11.63 -6.94 9.51
CA LYS A 78 13.04 -7.10 9.91
C LYS A 78 13.96 -6.95 8.70
N GLU A 79 13.65 -7.69 7.64
CA GLU A 79 14.37 -7.63 6.38
C GLU A 79 13.58 -6.74 5.42
N LYS A 80 14.22 -5.67 4.93
CA LYS A 80 13.61 -4.68 4.05
C LYS A 80 13.54 -5.18 2.61
N LYS A 81 12.94 -6.37 2.42
CA LYS A 81 12.76 -6.99 1.10
C LYS A 81 11.49 -6.47 0.45
N TRP A 82 11.63 -5.63 -0.55
CA TRP A 82 10.52 -5.03 -1.29
C TRP A 82 9.54 -6.06 -1.87
N MET A 83 10.04 -7.22 -2.34
CA MET A 83 9.18 -8.31 -2.82
C MET A 83 8.17 -8.80 -1.78
N ARG A 84 8.60 -8.90 -0.51
CA ARG A 84 7.67 -9.28 0.58
C ARG A 84 6.60 -8.22 0.82
N ALA A 85 6.99 -6.95 0.77
CA ALA A 85 6.04 -5.84 0.90
C ALA A 85 5.05 -5.84 -0.27
N LEU A 86 5.52 -6.06 -1.50
CA LEU A 86 4.67 -6.19 -2.68
C LEU A 86 3.65 -7.32 -2.52
N VAL A 87 4.11 -8.52 -2.14
CA VAL A 87 3.22 -9.67 -1.92
C VAL A 87 2.16 -9.36 -0.85
N VAL A 88 2.55 -8.74 0.26
CA VAL A 88 1.58 -8.35 1.31
C VAL A 88 0.56 -7.36 0.78
N CYS A 89 0.99 -6.33 0.04
CA CYS A 89 0.08 -5.36 -0.58
C CYS A 89 -0.89 -6.02 -1.57
N CYS A 90 -0.39 -6.93 -2.42
CA CYS A 90 -1.24 -7.69 -3.36
C CYS A 90 -2.26 -8.57 -2.62
N ILE A 91 -1.84 -9.28 -1.56
CA ILE A 91 -2.76 -10.12 -0.77
C ILE A 91 -3.82 -9.26 -0.09
N VAL A 92 -3.44 -8.18 0.57
CA VAL A 92 -4.40 -7.28 1.23
C VAL A 92 -5.39 -6.71 0.21
N SER A 93 -4.89 -6.26 -0.95
CA SER A 93 -5.75 -5.74 -2.01
C SER A 93 -6.70 -6.79 -2.56
N ALA A 94 -6.21 -8.00 -2.87
CA ALA A 94 -7.05 -9.09 -3.34
C ALA A 94 -8.12 -9.49 -2.31
N CYS A 95 -7.82 -9.43 -1.02
CA CYS A 95 -8.80 -9.65 0.04
C CYS A 95 -9.88 -8.55 0.06
N VAL A 96 -9.49 -7.28 -0.15
CA VAL A 96 -10.45 -6.15 -0.28
C VAL A 96 -11.40 -6.42 -1.44
N GLU A 97 -10.87 -6.69 -2.62
CA GLU A 97 -11.65 -6.94 -3.84
C GLU A 97 -12.59 -8.15 -3.68
N ALA A 98 -12.08 -9.25 -3.10
CA ALA A 98 -12.90 -10.43 -2.83
C ALA A 98 -14.04 -10.14 -1.86
N LEU A 99 -13.81 -9.35 -0.80
CA LEU A 99 -14.84 -8.96 0.15
C LEU A 99 -15.87 -8.02 -0.48
N GLN A 100 -15.46 -7.08 -1.32
CA GLN A 100 -16.39 -6.21 -2.07
C GLN A 100 -17.28 -7.03 -2.99
N LEU A 101 -16.72 -8.02 -3.70
CA LEU A 101 -17.47 -8.93 -4.54
C LEU A 101 -18.49 -9.76 -3.74
N LEU A 102 -18.03 -10.40 -2.64
CA LEU A 102 -18.86 -11.25 -1.78
C LEU A 102 -20.00 -10.48 -1.12
N LEU A 103 -19.74 -9.27 -0.66
CA LEU A 103 -20.70 -8.41 0.02
C LEU A 103 -21.51 -7.52 -0.93
N ARG A 104 -21.28 -7.64 -2.23
CA ARG A 104 -21.92 -6.80 -3.27
C ARG A 104 -21.75 -5.29 -3.01
N ARG A 105 -20.54 -4.88 -2.57
CA ARG A 105 -20.23 -3.49 -2.20
C ARG A 105 -19.15 -2.91 -3.08
N GLY A 106 -19.49 -2.65 -4.33
CA GLY A 106 -18.58 -2.07 -5.31
C GLY A 106 -18.28 -2.99 -6.47
N PHE A 107 -17.26 -2.61 -7.24
CA PHE A 107 -16.74 -3.36 -8.38
C PHE A 107 -15.47 -4.09 -7.95
N CYS A 108 -15.34 -5.38 -8.30
CA CYS A 108 -14.08 -6.10 -8.17
C CYS A 108 -13.26 -5.88 -9.44
N GLU A 109 -12.16 -5.13 -9.33
CA GLU A 109 -11.36 -4.75 -10.49
C GLU A 109 -9.91 -5.18 -10.34
N PHE A 110 -9.36 -5.79 -11.39
CA PHE A 110 -7.94 -6.13 -11.42
C PHE A 110 -7.05 -4.88 -11.35
N ASP A 111 -7.49 -3.79 -11.98
CA ASP A 111 -6.78 -2.50 -11.96
C ASP A 111 -6.62 -1.96 -10.54
N ASP A 112 -7.59 -2.18 -9.66
CA ASP A 112 -7.52 -1.75 -8.26
C ASP A 112 -6.40 -2.47 -7.51
N VAL A 113 -6.22 -3.77 -7.76
CA VAL A 113 -5.10 -4.53 -7.17
C VAL A 113 -3.76 -3.97 -7.63
N MET A 114 -3.63 -3.61 -8.91
CA MET A 114 -2.40 -3.01 -9.45
C MET A 114 -2.11 -1.65 -8.83
N HIS A 115 -3.12 -0.77 -8.72
CA HIS A 115 -2.95 0.56 -8.15
C HIS A 115 -2.64 0.51 -6.66
N ASN A 116 -3.29 -0.38 -5.92
CA ASN A 116 -3.03 -0.61 -4.51
C ASN A 116 -1.59 -1.12 -4.28
N ALA A 117 -1.14 -2.09 -5.07
CA ALA A 117 0.23 -2.59 -5.01
C ALA A 117 1.25 -1.48 -5.34
N LEU A 118 0.98 -0.67 -6.38
CA LEU A 118 1.82 0.48 -6.74
C LEU A 118 1.93 1.48 -5.58
N GLY A 119 0.81 1.84 -4.95
CA GLY A 119 0.78 2.72 -3.79
C GLY A 119 1.62 2.19 -2.64
N GLY A 120 1.47 0.90 -2.32
CA GLY A 120 2.28 0.22 -1.31
C GLY A 120 3.78 0.27 -1.61
N MET A 121 4.16 0.06 -2.87
CA MET A 121 5.57 0.17 -3.29
C MET A 121 6.09 1.59 -3.19
N ILE A 122 5.33 2.61 -3.59
CA ILE A 122 5.70 4.01 -3.42
C ILE A 122 6.00 4.29 -1.94
N GLY A 123 5.10 3.95 -1.02
CA GLY A 123 5.29 4.15 0.42
C GLY A 123 6.52 3.43 0.96
N PHE A 124 6.72 2.17 0.58
CA PHE A 124 7.88 1.38 0.99
C PHE A 124 9.19 2.00 0.51
N PHE A 125 9.28 2.40 -0.76
CA PHE A 125 10.52 2.97 -1.31
C PHE A 125 10.80 4.37 -0.80
N VAL A 126 9.78 5.20 -0.58
CA VAL A 126 9.96 6.52 0.05
C VAL A 126 10.60 6.37 1.43
N CYS A 127 10.07 5.49 2.28
CA CYS A 127 10.67 5.21 3.58
C CYS A 127 12.09 4.62 3.44
N SER A 128 12.30 3.71 2.50
CA SER A 128 13.62 3.14 2.24
C SER A 128 14.66 4.21 1.88
N LEU A 129 14.30 5.15 1.03
CA LEU A 129 15.19 6.24 0.61
C LEU A 129 15.51 7.22 1.75
N LEU A 130 14.48 7.61 2.52
CA LEU A 130 14.63 8.59 3.59
C LEU A 130 15.45 8.03 4.77
N PHE A 131 15.12 6.82 5.21
CA PHE A 131 15.73 6.26 6.43
C PHE A 131 17.03 5.50 6.19
N ARG A 132 17.26 4.96 4.98
CA ARG A 132 18.54 4.37 4.62
C ARG A 132 19.66 5.39 4.54
N LYS A 133 19.38 6.57 3.94
CA LYS A 133 20.36 7.67 3.86
C LYS A 133 20.75 8.18 5.26
N ARG A 134 19.81 8.19 6.20
CA ARG A 134 20.07 8.65 7.57
C ARG A 134 21.00 7.71 8.32
N ALA A 135 20.81 6.39 8.20
CA ALA A 135 21.69 5.41 8.82
C ALA A 135 23.14 5.49 8.32
N VAL A 136 23.34 5.63 7.00
CA VAL A 136 24.67 5.79 6.40
C VAL A 136 25.36 7.08 6.85
N ARG A 137 24.59 8.17 7.02
CA ARG A 137 25.14 9.45 7.48
C ARG A 137 25.56 9.41 8.95
N GLU A 138 24.79 8.73 9.79
CA GLU A 138 25.10 8.54 11.22
C GLU A 138 26.35 7.68 11.42
N GLU A 139 26.52 6.60 10.62
CA GLU A 139 27.74 5.78 10.63
C GLU A 139 28.98 6.57 10.18
N SER A 140 28.87 7.36 9.13
CA SER A 140 29.95 8.21 8.63
C SER A 140 30.38 9.29 9.63
N SER A 141 29.41 9.91 10.31
CA SER A 141 29.68 10.93 11.35
C SER A 141 30.36 10.32 12.58
N SER A 142 29.92 9.14 13.01
CA SER A 142 30.53 8.43 14.14
C SER A 142 31.96 7.98 13.86
N GLN A 143 32.27 7.61 12.60
CA GLN A 143 33.63 7.21 12.20
C GLN A 143 34.59 8.41 12.11
N ASN A 144 34.12 9.59 11.73
CA ASN A 144 34.92 10.80 11.71
C ASN A 144 35.25 11.30 13.13
N ASP A 145 34.27 11.25 14.05
CA ASP A 145 34.46 11.64 15.46
C ASP A 145 35.53 10.76 16.17
N TYR A 146 35.62 9.50 15.77
CA TYR A 146 36.63 8.57 16.31
C TYR A 146 38.05 8.88 15.76
N ARG A 147 38.19 9.39 14.52
CA ARG A 147 39.50 9.72 13.90
C ARG A 147 40.03 11.07 14.37
N ASP A 148 39.18 12.01 14.71
CA ASP A 148 39.58 13.35 15.16
C ASP A 148 39.88 13.39 16.69
N GLY A 149 39.64 12.31 17.41
CA GLY A 149 39.92 12.14 18.84
C GLY A 149 41.23 11.40 19.17
N GLU A 150 41.98 10.93 18.16
CA GLU A 150 43.37 10.38 18.26
C GLU A 150 44.38 11.46 17.88
#